data_42258978f694b7cba895ddd3cb2be114
#
_entry.id   42258978f694b7cba895ddd3cb2be114
#
_cell.length_a   1.000
_cell.length_b   1.000
_cell.length_c   1.000
_cell.angle_alpha   90.00
_cell.angle_beta   90.00
_cell.angle_gamma   90.00
#
_symmetry.space_group_name_H-M   'P 1'
#
loop_
_entity.id
_entity.type
_entity.pdbx_description
1 polymer ?
#
loop_
_entity_poly.entity_id
_entity_poly.type
_entity_poly.pdbx_seq_one_letter_code
_entity_poly.pdbx_strand_id
1 'polypeptide(L)'
;MALTAALKAQIAAWYKALQEQIPDFIPRAPQRQMIADVAKTLAGEEGRHLAIEAPTGVGKTLSYLIPGIAIAREEQKTLVVSTANVALQDQIYSKDLPLLKKIIPDLKFTAAFGRGRYVCPRNLTALASTEPTQQDLLAFLDDELTPNNQEEQKRCAKLKGDLDTYKWDGLRDHTDIAIDDDLWRRLSTDKASCLNRNCYYYRECPIFCRSSGDSGSGSGGGKPCAGDGGNGKRSGIA
;
A
#
# COMPACT_ATOMS: atom_id res chain seq x y z
N MET A 1 -23.46 -6.80 14.82
CA MET A 1 -22.82 -7.34 16.05
C MET A 1 -22.93 -6.26 17.10
N ALA A 2 -23.18 -6.59 18.39
CA ALA A 2 -23.22 -5.56 19.42
C ALA A 2 -21.81 -5.20 19.89
N LEU A 3 -21.57 -3.94 20.23
CA LEU A 3 -20.31 -3.46 20.80
C LEU A 3 -20.17 -3.96 22.26
N THR A 4 -19.58 -5.14 22.43
CA THR A 4 -19.43 -5.82 23.71
C THR A 4 -18.60 -5.01 24.71
N ALA A 5 -18.77 -5.27 26.02
CA ALA A 5 -17.96 -4.64 27.06
C ALA A 5 -16.45 -4.96 26.89
N ALA A 6 -16.14 -6.19 26.46
CA ALA A 6 -14.76 -6.61 26.17
C ALA A 6 -14.14 -5.80 25.02
N LEU A 7 -14.88 -5.60 23.93
CA LEU A 7 -14.42 -4.83 22.77
C LEU A 7 -14.23 -3.34 23.13
N LYS A 8 -15.14 -2.76 23.91
CA LYS A 8 -15.00 -1.40 24.47
C LYS A 8 -13.73 -1.27 25.31
N ALA A 9 -13.49 -2.23 26.20
CA ALA A 9 -12.31 -2.25 27.05
C ALA A 9 -11.02 -2.38 26.21
N GLN A 10 -11.02 -3.20 25.18
CA GLN A 10 -9.87 -3.36 24.27
C GLN A 10 -9.56 -2.07 23.50
N ILE A 11 -10.58 -1.42 22.92
CA ILE A 11 -10.41 -0.13 22.23
C ILE A 11 -9.84 0.92 23.19
N ALA A 12 -10.37 0.99 24.41
CA ALA A 12 -9.89 1.93 25.44
C ALA A 12 -8.44 1.62 25.87
N ALA A 13 -8.09 0.34 26.03
CA ALA A 13 -6.72 -0.08 26.35
C ALA A 13 -5.72 0.30 25.26
N TRP A 14 -6.04 0.07 23.97
CA TRP A 14 -5.19 0.47 22.88
C TRP A 14 -5.06 1.99 22.75
N TYR A 15 -6.14 2.72 22.96
CA TYR A 15 -6.08 4.19 22.99
C TYR A 15 -5.19 4.71 24.13
N LYS A 16 -5.26 4.09 25.30
CA LYS A 16 -4.38 4.41 26.44
C LYS A 16 -2.91 4.09 26.12
N ALA A 17 -2.63 2.89 25.59
CA ALA A 17 -1.28 2.51 25.18
C ALA A 17 -0.71 3.46 24.10
N LEU A 18 -1.55 3.96 23.19
CA LEU A 18 -1.15 4.97 22.21
C LEU A 18 -0.69 6.27 22.86
N GLN A 19 -1.37 6.72 23.92
CA GLN A 19 -1.00 7.92 24.65
C GLN A 19 0.39 7.80 25.28
N GLU A 20 0.75 6.60 25.73
CA GLU A 20 2.05 6.30 26.32
C GLU A 20 3.19 6.24 25.29
N GLN A 21 2.85 5.97 24.01
CA GLN A 21 3.82 5.86 22.91
C GLN A 21 4.12 7.19 22.19
N ILE A 22 3.25 8.18 22.32
CA ILE A 22 3.40 9.48 21.65
C ILE A 22 3.82 10.52 22.69
N PRO A 23 5.04 11.11 22.57
CA PRO A 23 5.45 12.21 23.43
C PRO A 23 4.44 13.37 23.35
N ASP A 24 4.16 13.98 24.50
CA ASP A 24 3.26 15.14 24.63
C ASP A 24 1.85 14.93 24.08
N PHE A 25 1.37 13.68 24.13
CA PHE A 25 0.01 13.35 23.69
C PHE A 25 -1.04 14.02 24.58
N ILE A 26 -1.83 14.89 24.00
CA ILE A 26 -2.96 15.54 24.68
C ILE A 26 -4.26 14.86 24.24
N PRO A 27 -4.96 14.11 25.13
CA PRO A 27 -6.26 13.52 24.83
C PRO A 27 -7.29 14.61 24.52
N ARG A 28 -7.95 14.53 23.36
CA ARG A 28 -8.95 15.49 22.91
C ARG A 28 -10.35 14.89 22.96
N ALA A 29 -11.31 15.63 23.52
CA ALA A 29 -12.70 15.17 23.59
C ALA A 29 -13.27 14.81 22.20
N PRO A 30 -13.07 15.61 21.12
CA PRO A 30 -13.54 15.26 19.78
C PRO A 30 -12.93 13.96 19.25
N GLN A 31 -11.68 13.66 19.58
CA GLN A 31 -11.03 12.41 19.18
C GLN A 31 -11.70 11.20 19.83
N ARG A 32 -11.97 11.27 21.12
CA ARG A 32 -12.66 10.20 21.86
C ARG A 32 -14.08 9.99 21.37
N GLN A 33 -14.77 11.08 21.06
CA GLN A 33 -16.12 11.00 20.47
C GLN A 33 -16.08 10.29 19.12
N MET A 34 -15.16 10.68 18.24
CA MET A 34 -14.99 10.04 16.94
C MET A 34 -14.67 8.53 17.05
N ILE A 35 -13.82 8.12 18.00
CA ILE A 35 -13.54 6.70 18.27
C ILE A 35 -14.83 5.97 18.65
N ALA A 36 -15.64 6.56 19.53
CA ALA A 36 -16.89 5.96 19.99
C ALA A 36 -17.92 5.83 18.86
N ASP A 37 -18.10 6.86 18.05
CA ASP A 37 -19.05 6.88 16.93
C ASP A 37 -18.67 5.89 15.86
N VAL A 38 -17.37 5.82 15.49
CA VAL A 38 -16.85 4.82 14.56
C VAL A 38 -17.06 3.40 15.11
N ALA A 39 -16.78 3.17 16.40
CA ALA A 39 -16.97 1.87 17.03
C ALA A 39 -18.43 1.41 16.99
N LYS A 40 -19.36 2.27 17.35
CA LYS A 40 -20.80 1.96 17.33
C LYS A 40 -21.32 1.67 15.93
N THR A 41 -20.93 2.49 14.95
CA THR A 41 -21.36 2.33 13.56
C THR A 41 -20.82 1.04 12.96
N LEU A 42 -19.53 0.76 13.13
CA LEU A 42 -18.93 -0.48 12.62
C LEU A 42 -19.47 -1.73 13.32
N ALA A 43 -19.82 -1.63 14.59
CA ALA A 43 -20.50 -2.71 15.30
C ALA A 43 -21.99 -2.87 14.89
N GLY A 44 -22.54 -1.94 14.11
CA GLY A 44 -23.92 -1.98 13.64
C GLY A 44 -24.96 -1.52 14.67
N GLU A 45 -24.57 -0.79 15.72
CA GLU A 45 -25.50 -0.23 16.70
C GLU A 45 -26.16 1.05 16.19
N GLU A 46 -25.45 1.85 15.39
CA GLU A 46 -25.93 3.12 14.84
C GLU A 46 -25.74 3.15 13.32
N GLY A 47 -26.74 2.65 12.58
CA GLY A 47 -26.75 2.68 11.12
C GLY A 47 -25.64 1.84 10.45
N ARG A 48 -25.50 1.99 9.13
CA ARG A 48 -24.46 1.31 8.32
C ARG A 48 -23.39 2.25 7.80
N HIS A 49 -23.65 3.54 7.86
CA HIS A 49 -22.80 4.59 7.30
C HIS A 49 -22.63 5.68 8.33
N LEU A 50 -21.41 6.21 8.41
CA LEU A 50 -21.05 7.32 9.27
C LEU A 50 -20.27 8.35 8.45
N ALA A 51 -20.73 9.59 8.46
CA ALA A 51 -19.99 10.74 7.92
C ALA A 51 -19.56 11.62 9.08
N ILE A 52 -18.26 11.90 9.17
CA ILE A 52 -17.70 12.74 10.23
C ILE A 52 -16.89 13.86 9.61
N GLU A 53 -17.21 15.09 9.97
CA GLU A 53 -16.36 16.23 9.74
C GLU A 53 -15.60 16.56 11.02
N ALA A 54 -14.29 16.67 10.91
CA ALA A 54 -13.43 16.99 12.05
C ALA A 54 -12.28 17.91 11.61
N PRO A 55 -11.89 18.90 12.41
CA PRO A 55 -10.80 19.81 12.11
C PRO A 55 -9.45 19.07 11.91
N THR A 56 -8.50 19.77 11.31
CA THR A 56 -7.12 19.27 11.25
C THR A 56 -6.53 19.17 12.65
N GLY A 57 -5.63 18.20 12.86
CA GLY A 57 -4.95 18.01 14.16
C GLY A 57 -5.73 17.25 15.23
N VAL A 58 -6.99 16.89 15.02
CA VAL A 58 -7.78 16.09 15.98
C VAL A 58 -7.25 14.66 16.12
N GLY A 59 -6.47 14.15 15.17
CA GLY A 59 -5.99 12.76 15.14
C GLY A 59 -6.99 11.81 14.47
N LYS A 60 -7.64 12.26 13.39
CA LYS A 60 -8.65 11.52 12.64
C LYS A 60 -8.21 10.10 12.30
N THR A 61 -7.00 9.95 11.77
CA THR A 61 -6.48 8.65 11.31
C THR A 61 -6.51 7.59 12.40
N LEU A 62 -5.96 7.87 13.55
CA LEU A 62 -5.96 6.95 14.68
C LEU A 62 -7.37 6.73 15.25
N SER A 63 -8.24 7.75 15.14
CA SER A 63 -9.64 7.65 15.63
C SER A 63 -10.48 6.65 14.87
N TYR A 64 -10.22 6.39 13.59
CA TYR A 64 -10.93 5.34 12.87
C TYR A 64 -10.12 4.03 12.78
N LEU A 65 -8.79 4.08 12.82
CA LEU A 65 -7.96 2.87 12.78
C LEU A 65 -8.13 2.00 14.04
N ILE A 66 -8.08 2.60 15.22
CA ILE A 66 -8.17 1.84 16.49
C ILE A 66 -9.47 1.03 16.57
N PRO A 67 -10.68 1.63 16.51
CA PRO A 67 -11.91 0.88 16.57
C PRO A 67 -12.10 -0.04 15.36
N GLY A 68 -11.68 0.42 14.15
CA GLY A 68 -11.79 -0.38 12.94
C GLY A 68 -10.97 -1.67 13.01
N ILE A 69 -9.73 -1.61 13.49
CA ILE A 69 -8.88 -2.80 13.68
C ILE A 69 -9.49 -3.74 14.74
N ALA A 70 -9.97 -3.19 15.87
CA ALA A 70 -10.55 -4.00 16.94
C ALA A 70 -11.77 -4.80 16.44
N ILE A 71 -12.68 -4.14 15.72
CA ILE A 71 -13.89 -4.77 15.19
C ILE A 71 -13.57 -5.75 14.06
N ALA A 72 -12.67 -5.37 13.15
CA ALA A 72 -12.25 -6.25 12.07
C ALA A 72 -11.63 -7.55 12.58
N ARG A 73 -10.85 -7.49 13.65
CA ARG A 73 -10.28 -8.70 14.30
C ARG A 73 -11.35 -9.55 14.96
N GLU A 74 -12.26 -8.96 15.69
CA GLU A 74 -13.36 -9.68 16.34
C GLU A 74 -14.25 -10.40 15.31
N GLU A 75 -14.52 -9.75 14.19
CA GLU A 75 -15.32 -10.32 13.10
C GLU A 75 -14.51 -11.19 12.13
N GLN A 76 -13.20 -11.35 12.31
CA GLN A 76 -12.28 -12.04 11.40
C GLN A 76 -12.36 -11.49 9.96
N LYS A 77 -12.51 -10.17 9.83
CA LYS A 77 -12.60 -9.45 8.56
C LYS A 77 -11.37 -8.57 8.34
N THR A 78 -11.22 -8.09 7.12
CA THR A 78 -10.20 -7.12 6.76
C THR A 78 -10.77 -5.71 6.86
N LEU A 79 -10.09 -4.82 7.60
CA LEU A 79 -10.32 -3.38 7.54
C LEU A 79 -9.69 -2.82 6.27
N VAL A 80 -10.48 -2.16 5.45
CA VAL A 80 -10.00 -1.43 4.26
C VAL A 80 -10.10 0.06 4.52
N VAL A 81 -8.99 0.76 4.35
CA VAL A 81 -8.93 2.23 4.42
C VAL A 81 -8.58 2.76 3.05
N SER A 82 -9.46 3.57 2.47
CA SER A 82 -9.26 4.17 1.15
C SER A 82 -9.05 5.68 1.28
N THR A 83 -8.07 6.20 0.58
CA THR A 83 -7.82 7.64 0.46
C THR A 83 -7.32 7.99 -0.93
N ALA A 84 -7.77 9.12 -1.46
CA ALA A 84 -7.27 9.68 -2.71
C ALA A 84 -5.99 10.52 -2.51
N ASN A 85 -5.66 10.87 -1.26
CA ASN A 85 -4.50 11.69 -0.94
C ASN A 85 -3.27 10.80 -0.73
N VAL A 86 -2.29 10.92 -1.64
CA VAL A 86 -1.04 10.15 -1.63
C VAL A 86 -0.24 10.38 -0.34
N ALA A 87 -0.11 11.64 0.10
CA ALA A 87 0.64 11.97 1.32
C ALA A 87 -0.01 11.35 2.58
N LEU A 88 -1.35 11.30 2.63
CA LEU A 88 -2.05 10.61 3.72
C LEU A 88 -1.86 9.10 3.64
N GLN A 89 -1.84 8.52 2.45
CA GLN A 89 -1.58 7.09 2.23
C GLN A 89 -0.19 6.70 2.76
N ASP A 90 0.80 7.51 2.43
CA ASP A 90 2.18 7.31 2.91
C ASP A 90 2.29 7.51 4.43
N GLN A 91 1.62 8.52 4.99
CA GLN A 91 1.58 8.73 6.45
C GLN A 91 0.99 7.52 7.17
N ILE A 92 -0.16 7.02 6.72
CA ILE A 92 -0.82 5.85 7.33
C ILE A 92 0.13 4.65 7.29
N TYR A 93 0.71 4.37 6.12
CA TYR A 93 1.54 3.19 5.91
C TYR A 93 2.89 3.25 6.64
N SER A 94 3.58 4.41 6.60
CA SER A 94 4.94 4.55 7.12
C SER A 94 5.02 5.01 8.58
N LYS A 95 3.95 5.60 9.14
CA LYS A 95 3.95 6.16 10.50
C LYS A 95 2.85 5.56 11.38
N ASP A 96 1.58 5.66 10.97
CA ASP A 96 0.45 5.34 11.84
C ASP A 96 0.32 3.82 12.07
N LEU A 97 0.43 3.00 11.02
CA LEU A 97 0.36 1.54 11.13
C LEU A 97 1.57 0.93 11.86
N PRO A 98 2.83 1.35 11.62
CA PRO A 98 3.96 0.91 12.44
C PRO A 98 3.85 1.30 13.92
N LEU A 99 3.29 2.48 14.23
CA LEU A 99 3.01 2.89 15.60
C LEU A 99 1.97 1.96 16.24
N LEU A 100 0.87 1.68 15.55
CA LEU A 100 -0.14 0.73 16.03
C LEU A 100 0.40 -0.69 16.18
N LYS A 101 1.35 -1.11 15.34
CA LYS A 101 2.00 -2.42 15.47
C LYS A 101 2.81 -2.57 16.76
N LYS A 102 3.34 -1.48 17.32
CA LYS A 102 4.00 -1.52 18.65
C LYS A 102 3.01 -1.85 19.78
N ILE A 103 1.75 -1.45 19.62
CA ILE A 103 0.66 -1.68 20.58
C ILE A 103 -0.04 -3.01 20.31
N ILE A 104 -0.10 -3.40 19.03
CA ILE A 104 -0.76 -4.61 18.52
C ILE A 104 0.29 -5.42 17.74
N PRO A 105 1.14 -6.20 18.41
CA PRO A 105 2.32 -6.83 17.75
C PRO A 105 1.99 -7.78 16.59
N ASP A 106 0.83 -8.42 16.64
CA ASP A 106 0.32 -9.33 15.61
C ASP A 106 -0.49 -8.63 14.50
N LEU A 107 -0.50 -7.29 14.47
CA LEU A 107 -1.15 -6.52 13.42
C LEU A 107 -0.47 -6.79 12.07
N LYS A 108 -1.24 -7.33 11.13
CA LYS A 108 -0.84 -7.49 9.73
C LYS A 108 -1.49 -6.40 8.90
N PHE A 109 -0.71 -5.75 8.07
CA PHE A 109 -1.22 -4.72 7.16
C PHE A 109 -0.43 -4.70 5.86
N THR A 110 -1.07 -4.26 4.80
CA THR A 110 -0.47 -4.03 3.49
C THR A 110 -1.04 -2.76 2.87
N ALA A 111 -0.37 -2.20 1.89
CA ALA A 111 -0.86 -1.07 1.13
C ALA A 111 -0.94 -1.43 -0.35
N ALA A 112 -2.05 -1.05 -0.98
CA ALA A 112 -2.22 -1.09 -2.43
C ALA A 112 -2.25 0.34 -2.95
N PHE A 113 -1.28 0.68 -3.78
CA PHE A 113 -1.21 1.98 -4.43
C PHE A 113 -1.76 1.91 -5.85
N GLY A 114 -2.09 3.07 -6.43
CA GLY A 114 -2.47 3.16 -7.84
C GLY A 114 -1.36 2.64 -8.76
N ARG A 115 -1.74 2.03 -9.91
CA ARG A 115 -0.77 1.44 -10.87
C ARG A 115 0.29 2.44 -11.32
N GLY A 116 -0.07 3.70 -11.53
CA GLY A 116 0.87 4.75 -11.92
C GLY A 116 1.94 5.09 -10.87
N ARG A 117 1.85 4.56 -9.64
CA ARG A 117 2.92 4.69 -8.63
C ARG A 117 3.95 3.58 -8.70
N TYR A 118 3.69 2.52 -9.45
CA TYR A 118 4.62 1.42 -9.64
C TYR A 118 5.26 1.46 -11.01
N VAL A 119 6.51 1.06 -11.07
CA VAL A 119 7.18 0.78 -12.33
C VAL A 119 6.54 -0.43 -13.01
N CYS A 120 6.41 -0.38 -14.32
CA CYS A 120 6.06 -1.52 -15.15
C CYS A 120 7.35 -2.24 -15.57
N PRO A 121 7.61 -3.49 -15.13
CA PRO A 121 8.84 -4.20 -15.49
C PRO A 121 9.01 -4.38 -16.99
N ARG A 122 7.91 -4.53 -17.75
CA ARG A 122 7.92 -4.59 -19.22
C ARG A 122 8.47 -3.31 -19.81
N ASN A 123 7.92 -2.16 -19.43
CA ASN A 123 8.34 -0.86 -19.94
C ASN A 123 9.78 -0.53 -19.51
N LEU A 124 10.12 -0.83 -18.25
CA LEU A 124 11.46 -0.63 -17.73
C LEU A 124 12.51 -1.46 -18.50
N THR A 125 12.18 -2.72 -18.80
CA THR A 125 13.08 -3.58 -19.58
C THR A 125 13.27 -3.03 -20.99
N ALA A 126 12.21 -2.59 -21.66
CA ALA A 126 12.29 -1.99 -22.98
C ALA A 126 13.20 -0.74 -22.98
N LEU A 127 13.00 0.18 -22.03
CA LEU A 127 13.81 1.40 -21.90
C LEU A 127 15.26 1.16 -21.44
N ALA A 128 15.53 0.06 -20.76
CA ALA A 128 16.88 -0.30 -20.32
C ALA A 128 17.69 -1.07 -21.38
N SER A 129 17.02 -1.72 -22.35
CA SER A 129 17.67 -2.57 -23.35
C SER A 129 18.35 -1.75 -24.43
N THR A 130 19.53 -2.24 -24.90
CA THR A 130 20.23 -1.71 -26.06
C THR A 130 19.79 -2.38 -27.37
N GLU A 131 19.22 -3.57 -27.26
CA GLU A 131 18.72 -4.33 -28.40
C GLU A 131 17.36 -4.97 -28.06
N PRO A 132 16.38 -4.98 -28.99
CA PRO A 132 15.10 -5.59 -28.78
C PRO A 132 15.25 -7.11 -28.71
N THR A 133 14.80 -7.71 -27.62
CA THR A 133 14.56 -9.15 -27.61
C THR A 133 13.27 -9.46 -28.37
N GLN A 134 13.15 -10.67 -28.94
CA GLN A 134 11.94 -11.08 -29.68
C GLN A 134 10.64 -10.95 -28.85
N GLN A 135 10.73 -10.99 -27.53
CA GLN A 135 9.60 -10.82 -26.61
C GLN A 135 9.21 -9.36 -26.40
N ASP A 136 10.15 -8.42 -26.63
CA ASP A 136 9.92 -6.99 -26.50
C ASP A 136 9.52 -6.34 -27.85
N LEU A 137 9.45 -7.12 -28.94
CA LEU A 137 9.16 -6.60 -30.28
C LEU A 137 7.84 -5.80 -30.36
N LEU A 138 6.83 -6.19 -29.57
CA LEU A 138 5.57 -5.46 -29.50
C LEU A 138 5.70 -4.15 -28.70
N ALA A 139 6.62 -4.09 -27.72
CA ALA A 139 6.91 -2.87 -26.98
C ALA A 139 7.76 -1.88 -27.82
N PHE A 140 8.57 -2.39 -28.73
CA PHE A 140 9.40 -1.58 -29.66
C PHE A 140 8.61 -0.96 -30.81
N LEU A 141 7.39 -1.40 -31.08
CA LEU A 141 6.50 -0.74 -32.02
C LEU A 141 5.85 0.52 -31.43
N ASP A 142 6.07 0.77 -30.15
CA ASP A 142 5.59 1.94 -29.44
C ASP A 142 6.77 2.92 -29.30
N ASP A 143 6.81 3.96 -30.13
CA ASP A 143 7.88 4.98 -30.13
C ASP A 143 8.08 5.63 -28.74
N GLU A 144 7.07 5.56 -27.87
CA GLU A 144 7.12 6.06 -26.49
C GLU A 144 8.06 5.22 -25.58
N LEU A 145 8.38 3.98 -25.95
CA LEU A 145 9.23 3.07 -25.16
C LEU A 145 10.69 3.03 -25.61
N THR A 146 11.13 3.97 -26.44
CA THR A 146 12.53 4.16 -26.76
C THR A 146 13.18 5.18 -25.82
N PRO A 147 14.41 4.96 -25.33
CA PRO A 147 15.09 5.96 -24.50
C PRO A 147 15.44 7.20 -25.34
N ASN A 148 15.20 8.39 -24.78
CA ASN A 148 15.48 9.66 -25.46
C ASN A 148 16.99 9.91 -25.65
N ASN A 149 17.84 9.33 -24.80
CA ASN A 149 19.29 9.45 -24.86
C ASN A 149 19.96 8.35 -24.02
N GLN A 150 21.29 8.23 -24.20
CA GLN A 150 22.09 7.22 -23.48
C GLN A 150 22.09 7.39 -21.96
N GLU A 151 21.92 8.60 -21.45
CA GLU A 151 21.88 8.85 -20.01
C GLU A 151 20.59 8.33 -19.40
N GLU A 152 19.48 8.54 -20.06
CA GLU A 152 18.18 7.98 -19.67
C GLU A 152 18.22 6.46 -19.68
N GLN A 153 18.81 5.86 -20.73
CA GLN A 153 18.99 4.42 -20.82
C GLN A 153 19.83 3.86 -19.66
N LYS A 154 20.94 4.53 -19.30
CA LYS A 154 21.76 4.14 -18.15
C LYS A 154 20.97 4.22 -16.83
N ARG A 155 20.14 5.25 -16.67
CA ARG A 155 19.25 5.37 -15.50
C ARG A 155 18.24 4.23 -15.44
N CYS A 156 17.61 3.89 -16.56
CA CYS A 156 16.68 2.76 -16.65
C CYS A 156 17.39 1.42 -16.38
N ALA A 157 18.59 1.22 -16.90
CA ALA A 157 19.38 0.01 -16.63
C ALA A 157 19.73 -0.12 -15.14
N LYS A 158 20.07 0.98 -14.48
CA LYS A 158 20.31 0.99 -13.03
C LYS A 158 19.03 0.68 -12.23
N LEU A 159 17.91 1.31 -12.58
CA LEU A 159 16.60 1.03 -11.96
C LEU A 159 16.21 -0.43 -12.13
N LYS A 160 16.47 -1.01 -13.30
CA LYS A 160 16.22 -2.43 -13.54
C LYS A 160 17.09 -3.32 -12.66
N GLY A 161 18.38 -3.03 -12.55
CA GLY A 161 19.29 -3.75 -11.65
C GLY A 161 18.86 -3.67 -10.20
N ASP A 162 18.40 -2.51 -9.75
CA ASP A 162 17.89 -2.33 -8.37
C ASP A 162 16.57 -3.06 -8.15
N LEU A 163 15.69 -3.13 -9.14
CA LEU A 163 14.45 -3.93 -9.10
C LEU A 163 14.75 -5.42 -9.07
N ASP A 164 15.60 -5.91 -9.98
CA ASP A 164 15.97 -7.33 -10.11
C ASP A 164 16.70 -7.87 -8.87
N THR A 165 17.45 -7.00 -8.17
CA THR A 165 18.18 -7.33 -6.94
C THR A 165 17.38 -7.03 -5.66
N TYR A 166 16.12 -6.63 -5.78
CA TYR A 166 15.24 -6.26 -4.67
C TYR A 166 15.75 -5.11 -3.78
N LYS A 167 16.68 -4.31 -4.27
CA LYS A 167 17.11 -3.07 -3.62
C LYS A 167 16.04 -1.99 -3.71
N TRP A 168 15.20 -2.07 -4.73
CA TRP A 168 14.07 -1.20 -4.95
C TRP A 168 12.79 -2.03 -5.11
N ASP A 169 11.72 -1.59 -4.48
CA ASP A 169 10.42 -2.27 -4.48
C ASP A 169 9.49 -1.86 -5.64
N GLY A 170 10.00 -1.06 -6.56
CA GLY A 170 9.27 -0.60 -7.73
C GLY A 170 8.33 0.58 -7.51
N LEU A 171 8.25 1.17 -6.31
CA LEU A 171 7.52 2.40 -6.06
C LEU A 171 8.36 3.62 -6.43
N ARG A 172 7.75 4.59 -7.13
CA ARG A 172 8.42 5.83 -7.55
C ARG A 172 9.13 6.54 -6.41
N ASP A 173 8.45 6.64 -5.28
CA ASP A 173 8.91 7.43 -4.14
C ASP A 173 9.97 6.72 -3.28
N HIS A 174 10.30 5.46 -3.60
CA HIS A 174 11.25 4.63 -2.86
C HIS A 174 12.59 4.45 -3.60
N THR A 175 12.82 5.17 -4.68
CA THR A 175 14.13 5.17 -5.36
C THR A 175 14.89 6.45 -5.07
N ASP A 176 16.22 6.33 -4.90
CA ASP A 176 17.12 7.47 -4.79
C ASP A 176 17.50 8.08 -6.16
N ILE A 177 17.08 7.42 -7.25
CA ILE A 177 17.33 7.89 -8.60
C ILE A 177 16.30 8.94 -8.98
N ALA A 178 16.75 10.13 -9.34
CA ALA A 178 15.87 11.19 -9.81
C ALA A 178 15.18 10.78 -11.12
N ILE A 179 13.85 10.72 -11.10
CA ILE A 179 13.01 10.37 -12.24
C ILE A 179 12.03 11.53 -12.47
N ASP A 180 12.13 12.19 -13.60
CA ASP A 180 11.17 13.21 -14.00
C ASP A 180 9.81 12.61 -14.37
N ASP A 181 8.78 13.45 -14.48
CA ASP A 181 7.42 13.00 -14.72
C ASP A 181 7.24 12.38 -16.10
N ASP A 182 8.02 12.83 -17.08
CA ASP A 182 7.96 12.31 -18.45
C ASP A 182 8.50 10.89 -18.53
N LEU A 183 9.69 10.66 -17.98
CA LEU A 183 10.27 9.32 -17.88
C LEU A 183 9.37 8.40 -17.02
N TRP A 184 8.83 8.90 -15.90
CA TRP A 184 7.96 8.09 -15.07
C TRP A 184 6.68 7.67 -15.78
N ARG A 185 6.06 8.54 -16.57
CA ARG A 185 4.89 8.21 -17.38
C ARG A 185 5.15 7.04 -18.32
N ARG A 186 6.34 6.99 -18.94
CA ARG A 186 6.77 5.90 -19.82
C ARG A 186 7.14 4.63 -19.06
N LEU A 187 7.71 4.75 -17.86
CA LEU A 187 8.06 3.63 -16.97
C LEU A 187 6.84 2.99 -16.31
N SER A 188 5.77 3.72 -16.10
CA SER A 188 4.55 3.23 -15.45
C SER A 188 3.55 2.64 -16.46
N THR A 189 2.42 2.18 -15.98
CA THR A 189 1.31 1.68 -16.82
C THR A 189 -0.03 1.98 -16.15
N ASP A 190 -1.07 2.04 -16.93
CA ASP A 190 -2.44 2.19 -16.49
C ASP A 190 -3.26 0.88 -16.61
N LYS A 191 -4.56 0.97 -16.39
CA LYS A 191 -5.45 -0.19 -16.50
C LYS A 191 -5.62 -0.66 -17.95
N ALA A 192 -5.56 0.26 -18.90
CA ALA A 192 -5.84 -0.04 -20.32
C ALA A 192 -4.62 -0.71 -20.99
N SER A 193 -3.41 -0.22 -20.71
CA SER A 193 -2.16 -0.71 -21.31
C SER A 193 -1.54 -1.90 -20.57
N CYS A 194 -2.02 -2.23 -19.36
CA CYS A 194 -1.49 -3.35 -18.59
C CYS A 194 -2.02 -4.71 -19.08
N LEU A 195 -1.13 -5.61 -19.51
CA LEU A 195 -1.47 -6.97 -19.94
C LEU A 195 -1.98 -7.89 -18.82
N ASN A 196 -1.91 -7.45 -17.57
CA ASN A 196 -2.40 -8.18 -16.41
C ASN A 196 -1.79 -9.60 -16.33
N ARG A 197 -2.63 -10.64 -16.16
CA ARG A 197 -2.18 -12.05 -16.06
C ARG A 197 -1.49 -12.59 -17.31
N ASN A 198 -1.70 -11.95 -18.44
CA ASN A 198 -1.04 -12.31 -19.71
C ASN A 198 0.35 -11.68 -19.87
N CYS A 199 0.80 -10.87 -18.90
CA CYS A 199 2.10 -10.24 -18.93
C CYS A 199 3.18 -11.27 -18.57
N TYR A 200 4.26 -11.33 -19.37
CA TYR A 200 5.43 -12.18 -19.07
C TYR A 200 6.01 -11.88 -17.66
N TYR A 201 6.05 -10.61 -17.28
CA TYR A 201 6.56 -10.14 -16.00
C TYR A 201 5.53 -10.22 -14.84
N TYR A 202 4.37 -10.89 -15.03
CA TYR A 202 3.29 -10.89 -14.05
C TYR A 202 3.75 -11.35 -12.65
N ARG A 203 4.60 -12.37 -12.58
CA ARG A 203 5.08 -12.97 -11.32
C ARG A 203 6.07 -12.09 -10.56
N GLU A 204 6.76 -11.19 -11.26
CA GLU A 204 7.77 -10.28 -10.72
C GLU A 204 7.24 -8.84 -10.62
N CYS A 205 5.99 -8.64 -11.05
CA CYS A 205 5.40 -7.31 -11.13
C CYS A 205 5.11 -6.73 -9.75
N PRO A 206 5.68 -5.57 -9.39
CA PRO A 206 5.48 -4.94 -8.08
C PRO A 206 4.01 -4.70 -7.73
N ILE A 207 3.16 -4.42 -8.73
CA ILE A 207 1.72 -4.22 -8.55
C ILE A 207 1.04 -5.48 -8.01
N PHE A 208 1.38 -6.65 -8.56
CA PHE A 208 0.70 -7.92 -8.23
C PHE A 208 1.35 -8.64 -7.05
N CYS A 209 2.66 -8.47 -6.86
CA CYS A 209 3.37 -9.04 -5.72
C CYS A 209 2.89 -8.46 -4.39
N ARG A 210 2.73 -7.15 -4.29
CA ARG A 210 2.25 -6.50 -3.06
C ARG A 210 0.77 -6.78 -2.76
N SER A 211 -0.06 -6.96 -3.78
CA SER A 211 -1.49 -7.26 -3.59
C SER A 211 -1.76 -8.68 -3.06
N SER A 212 -0.77 -9.57 -3.06
CA SER A 212 -0.92 -10.94 -2.56
C SER A 212 -0.67 -11.12 -1.05
N GLY A 213 -0.40 -10.05 -0.30
CA GLY A 213 -0.43 -10.09 1.17
C GLY A 213 0.77 -10.71 1.88
N ASP A 214 1.83 -11.07 1.16
CA ASP A 214 3.05 -11.65 1.72
C ASP A 214 4.12 -10.59 2.08
N SER A 215 3.70 -9.46 2.62
CA SER A 215 4.63 -8.49 3.21
C SER A 215 4.91 -8.83 4.67
N GLY A 216 5.76 -9.81 4.89
CA GLY A 216 6.47 -9.94 6.15
C GLY A 216 7.28 -8.67 6.40
N SER A 217 7.03 -8.06 7.56
CA SER A 217 7.83 -7.06 8.30
C SER A 217 8.80 -6.20 7.51
N GLY A 218 8.54 -4.91 7.52
CA GLY A 218 9.44 -3.88 7.00
C GLY A 218 10.85 -4.01 7.56
N SER A 219 11.76 -4.03 6.66
CA SER A 219 13.15 -3.59 6.58
C SER A 219 13.86 -4.48 5.55
N GLY A 220 14.27 -3.89 4.41
CA GLY A 220 15.31 -4.40 3.53
C GLY A 220 15.22 -5.87 3.09
N GLY A 221 14.80 -6.11 1.84
CA GLY A 221 15.04 -7.40 1.20
C GLY A 221 13.92 -8.43 1.29
N GLY A 222 12.68 -8.07 0.95
CA GLY A 222 11.60 -9.04 0.76
C GLY A 222 11.82 -9.89 -0.48
N LYS A 223 11.90 -11.22 -0.32
CA LYS A 223 11.96 -12.18 -1.44
C LYS A 223 10.76 -12.00 -2.38
N PRO A 224 10.95 -12.29 -3.69
CA PRO A 224 9.87 -12.23 -4.67
C PRO A 224 8.73 -13.18 -4.28
N CYS A 225 7.57 -12.93 -4.87
CA CYS A 225 6.43 -13.84 -4.83
C CYS A 225 6.81 -15.18 -5.46
N ALA A 226 7.52 -16.02 -4.73
CA ALA A 226 7.71 -17.42 -5.07
C ALA A 226 6.33 -18.08 -4.95
N GLY A 227 5.71 -18.36 -6.09
CA GLY A 227 4.42 -19.05 -6.13
C GLY A 227 4.55 -20.43 -5.58
N ASP A 228 4.10 -20.66 -4.37
CA ASP A 228 3.68 -21.99 -3.94
C ASP A 228 2.47 -22.38 -4.77
N GLY A 229 2.59 -23.48 -5.50
CA GLY A 229 1.53 -24.12 -6.24
C GLY A 229 0.45 -24.67 -5.30
N GLY A 230 -0.32 -23.80 -4.68
CA GLY A 230 -1.43 -24.12 -3.81
C GLY A 230 -2.72 -23.51 -4.35
N ASN A 231 -3.63 -24.39 -4.72
CA ASN A 231 -4.97 -24.13 -5.22
C ASN A 231 -5.84 -23.49 -4.12
N GLY A 232 -5.64 -22.22 -3.83
CA GLY A 232 -6.39 -21.43 -2.83
C GLY A 232 -7.39 -20.51 -3.50
N LYS A 233 -8.67 -20.72 -3.21
CA LYS A 233 -9.80 -19.85 -3.62
C LYS A 233 -9.53 -18.40 -3.27
N ARG A 234 -9.37 -17.56 -4.28
CA ARG A 234 -9.21 -16.10 -4.13
C ARG A 234 -10.57 -15.47 -4.04
N SER A 235 -10.89 -14.89 -2.89
CA SER A 235 -11.98 -13.92 -2.76
C SER A 235 -11.60 -12.65 -3.54
N GLY A 236 -12.44 -12.26 -4.49
CA GLY A 236 -12.21 -11.12 -5.35
C GLY A 236 -12.25 -9.82 -4.57
N ILE A 237 -11.33 -8.93 -4.89
CA ILE A 237 -11.37 -7.51 -4.52
C ILE A 237 -12.03 -6.79 -5.72
N ALA A 238 -13.17 -6.19 -5.45
CA ALA A 238 -13.82 -5.25 -6.35
C ALA A 238 -13.23 -3.85 -6.17
#